data_dca12266514294b91430adb1baa0e609
#
_entry.id   dca12266514294b91430adb1baa0e609
#
_cell.length_a   1.000
_cell.length_b   1.000
_cell.length_c   1.000
_cell.angle_alpha   90.00
_cell.angle_beta   90.00
_cell.angle_gamma   90.00
#
_symmetry.space_group_name_H-M   'P 1'
#
loop_
_entity.id
_entity.type
_entity.pdbx_description
1 polymer ?
#
loop_
_entity_poly.entity_id
_entity_poly.type
_entity_poly.pdbx_seq_one_letter_code
_entity_poly.pdbx_strand_id
1 'polypeptide(L)'
;MAGPRPTPHARRHGGVRRPGGLPRPGQASTLESSTDLRTALRRSGRAVSSVVGGSPARAALSAFALMALVFTGLLALPWAAADGHATPLHDAMFTAVSAFSVTGLTTVNTAVHWSPAGQVIILVAIQIGGLGILSMASLLTLAVSRHLGLRSKLATQQAGMTSGSLGEVGQLLRVVVVTVLTAEAALALVLVPRFAAISGSWLTGLWHGVFYSVSAFNNAGFTLHVDGLPEIMHDPVIITVLGVGVFLGALGFPVVMVLLEKGWRFREWNLHTKLTVEVTLALLVLGAVALFFFEAGNPATQAGMGFWQRVGHSLFGSVMTRSGGFAIDDTNAHRPESLLLMDALMFVGGGSASTAGGIKVTTLAIMFLAIVAEARGDREVTAHGRTIAPESLRVAIAVLALGATLVLVATLALVHITDESLQRPLFEVISAFGTCGLSVGVSAESPPAGKYVLTAMMFAGRVGTITFAAALALRQRRVLYRYPVERPVIG
;
A
#
# COMPACT_ATOMS: atom_id res chain seq x y z
N MET A 1 -66.37 -38.96 -17.72
CA MET A 1 -66.67 -39.82 -16.55
C MET A 1 -65.82 -39.25 -15.43
N ALA A 2 -66.36 -38.42 -14.70
CA ALA A 2 -67.13 -38.43 -13.47
C ALA A 2 -66.29 -38.94 -12.26
N GLY A 3 -65.88 -38.06 -11.41
CA GLY A 3 -66.06 -37.75 -10.07
C GLY A 3 -65.20 -38.41 -9.01
N PRO A 4 -65.33 -38.13 -7.72
CA PRO A 4 -65.30 -36.79 -7.11
C PRO A 4 -64.31 -36.68 -5.89
N ARG A 5 -64.24 -35.47 -5.35
CA ARG A 5 -63.60 -35.10 -4.04
C ARG A 5 -64.32 -35.76 -2.84
N PRO A 6 -63.68 -35.78 -1.68
CA PRO A 6 -64.29 -35.04 -0.58
C PRO A 6 -63.31 -34.20 0.30
N THR A 7 -63.87 -33.17 0.90
CA THR A 7 -63.41 -32.25 1.92
C THR A 7 -63.80 -32.75 3.35
N PRO A 8 -63.76 -31.93 4.44
CA PRO A 8 -62.73 -31.86 5.47
C PRO A 8 -63.25 -32.18 6.86
N HIS A 9 -62.41 -32.27 7.90
CA HIS A 9 -62.86 -32.17 9.30
C HIS A 9 -61.92 -31.35 10.16
N ALA A 10 -62.50 -30.27 10.63
CA ALA A 10 -62.03 -29.46 11.75
C ALA A 10 -62.21 -30.18 13.09
N ARG A 11 -61.23 -30.08 13.98
CA ARG A 11 -61.49 -30.24 15.44
C ARG A 11 -60.74 -29.12 16.19
N ARG A 12 -61.57 -28.30 16.84
CA ARG A 12 -61.21 -27.41 17.91
C ARG A 12 -60.92 -28.21 19.19
N HIS A 13 -59.84 -27.87 19.90
CA HIS A 13 -59.80 -28.05 21.35
C HIS A 13 -59.33 -26.78 22.02
N GLY A 14 -60.22 -26.25 22.86
CA GLY A 14 -59.95 -25.11 23.74
C GLY A 14 -59.10 -25.57 24.94
N GLY A 15 -58.12 -24.77 25.26
CA GLY A 15 -57.31 -24.93 26.48
C GLY A 15 -57.47 -23.69 27.35
N VAL A 16 -57.90 -23.92 28.56
CA VAL A 16 -58.26 -23.00 29.64
C VAL A 16 -57.04 -22.18 30.09
N ARG A 17 -57.21 -20.86 30.17
CA ARG A 17 -56.26 -19.92 30.81
C ARG A 17 -56.41 -20.02 32.35
N ARG A 18 -55.27 -20.23 33.04
CA ARG A 18 -55.17 -19.94 34.48
C ARG A 18 -54.48 -18.57 34.67
N PRO A 19 -54.89 -17.74 35.61
CA PRO A 19 -54.31 -16.44 35.86
C PRO A 19 -53.02 -16.57 36.68
N GLY A 20 -51.95 -15.88 36.19
CA GLY A 20 -50.66 -15.84 36.81
C GLY A 20 -50.51 -14.91 37.98
N GLY A 21 -49.67 -15.26 38.90
CA GLY A 21 -49.30 -14.45 40.05
C GLY A 21 -48.44 -13.24 39.68
N LEU A 22 -48.61 -12.18 40.45
CA LEU A 22 -47.89 -10.91 40.37
C LEU A 22 -46.38 -11.11 40.72
N PRO A 23 -45.43 -10.48 40.00
CA PRO A 23 -44.00 -10.53 40.33
C PRO A 23 -43.70 -9.63 41.52
N ARG A 24 -42.78 -10.13 42.38
CA ARG A 24 -42.23 -9.41 43.53
C ARG A 24 -41.32 -8.27 43.07
N PRO A 25 -41.36 -7.05 43.69
CA PRO A 25 -40.46 -5.97 43.35
C PRO A 25 -39.09 -6.18 43.98
N GLY A 26 -38.03 -6.24 43.17
CA GLY A 26 -36.66 -6.21 43.68
C GLY A 26 -35.53 -6.86 42.84
N GLN A 27 -35.81 -7.42 41.64
CA GLN A 27 -34.77 -8.08 40.85
C GLN A 27 -34.70 -7.70 39.35
N ALA A 28 -35.33 -6.62 38.94
CA ALA A 28 -35.50 -6.28 37.51
C ALA A 28 -34.42 -5.33 36.92
N SER A 29 -33.55 -4.71 37.72
CA SER A 29 -32.72 -3.60 37.21
C SER A 29 -31.30 -3.99 36.77
N THR A 30 -30.81 -5.20 37.05
CA THR A 30 -29.45 -5.63 36.65
C THR A 30 -29.42 -6.58 35.47
N LEU A 31 -30.54 -7.18 35.08
CA LEU A 31 -30.62 -8.08 33.92
C LEU A 31 -30.98 -7.38 32.60
N GLU A 32 -31.66 -6.22 32.66
CA GLU A 32 -31.99 -5.46 31.44
C GLU A 32 -30.78 -4.77 30.80
N SER A 33 -29.84 -4.25 31.61
CA SER A 33 -28.65 -3.57 31.07
C SER A 33 -27.70 -4.51 30.31
N SER A 34 -27.59 -5.77 30.74
CA SER A 34 -26.71 -6.75 30.08
C SER A 34 -27.31 -7.31 28.78
N THR A 35 -28.63 -7.33 28.69
CA THR A 35 -29.37 -7.78 27.51
C THR A 35 -29.38 -6.71 26.41
N ASP A 36 -29.47 -5.45 26.80
CA ASP A 36 -29.39 -4.31 25.89
C ASP A 36 -28.00 -4.10 25.31
N LEU A 37 -26.95 -4.30 26.11
CA LEU A 37 -25.56 -4.27 25.62
C LEU A 37 -25.27 -5.41 24.63
N ARG A 38 -25.77 -6.62 24.91
CA ARG A 38 -25.62 -7.76 23.98
C ARG A 38 -26.46 -7.60 22.71
N THR A 39 -27.62 -6.99 22.79
CA THR A 39 -28.44 -6.67 21.60
C THR A 39 -27.88 -5.50 20.82
N ALA A 40 -27.30 -4.49 21.45
CA ALA A 40 -26.58 -3.41 20.79
C ALA A 40 -25.30 -3.93 20.08
N LEU A 41 -24.53 -4.78 20.76
CA LEU A 41 -23.34 -5.44 20.17
C LEU A 41 -23.71 -6.40 19.01
N ARG A 42 -24.85 -7.09 19.09
CA ARG A 42 -25.36 -7.92 17.98
C ARG A 42 -25.94 -7.10 16.83
N ARG A 43 -26.52 -5.94 17.08
CA ARG A 43 -26.97 -5.01 16.04
C ARG A 43 -25.81 -4.32 15.35
N SER A 44 -24.80 -3.86 16.09
CA SER A 44 -23.57 -3.31 15.51
C SER A 44 -22.78 -4.39 14.74
N GLY A 45 -22.70 -5.63 15.25
CA GLY A 45 -22.10 -6.75 14.51
C GLY A 45 -22.83 -7.11 13.21
N ARG A 46 -24.16 -7.01 13.15
CA ARG A 46 -24.94 -7.22 11.92
C ARG A 46 -24.84 -6.03 10.96
N ALA A 47 -24.78 -4.80 11.45
CA ALA A 47 -24.54 -3.62 10.62
C ALA A 47 -23.12 -3.67 10.00
N VAL A 48 -22.11 -4.03 10.79
CA VAL A 48 -20.74 -4.26 10.29
C VAL A 48 -20.72 -5.41 9.29
N SER A 49 -21.38 -6.54 9.56
CA SER A 49 -21.44 -7.67 8.62
C SER A 49 -22.19 -7.36 7.32
N SER A 50 -23.18 -6.47 7.32
CA SER A 50 -23.90 -6.06 6.10
C SER A 50 -23.08 -5.08 5.25
N VAL A 51 -22.25 -4.25 5.87
CA VAL A 51 -21.32 -3.32 5.18
C VAL A 51 -20.13 -4.10 4.63
N VAL A 52 -19.59 -5.06 5.38
CA VAL A 52 -18.44 -5.88 5.04
C VAL A 52 -18.81 -7.03 4.07
N GLY A 53 -20.04 -7.57 4.13
CA GLY A 53 -20.49 -8.73 3.35
C GLY A 53 -20.75 -8.48 1.86
N GLY A 54 -20.65 -7.23 1.37
CA GLY A 54 -21.05 -6.89 -0.01
C GLY A 54 -19.98 -7.07 -1.09
N SER A 55 -18.70 -6.85 -0.79
CA SER A 55 -17.57 -7.09 -1.72
C SER A 55 -16.23 -7.03 -0.99
N PRO A 56 -15.20 -7.79 -1.43
CA PRO A 56 -13.86 -7.74 -0.84
C PRO A 56 -13.25 -6.32 -0.80
N ALA A 57 -13.55 -5.50 -1.81
CA ALA A 57 -13.08 -4.11 -1.87
C ALA A 57 -13.67 -3.23 -0.77
N ARG A 58 -14.97 -3.39 -0.43
CA ARG A 58 -15.59 -2.65 0.68
C ARG A 58 -15.05 -3.08 2.03
N ALA A 59 -14.84 -4.40 2.21
CA ALA A 59 -14.21 -4.93 3.42
C ALA A 59 -12.82 -4.35 3.64
N ALA A 60 -12.04 -4.25 2.58
CA ALA A 60 -10.74 -3.63 2.58
C ALA A 60 -10.77 -2.15 2.97
N LEU A 61 -11.59 -1.35 2.29
CA LEU A 61 -11.76 0.08 2.58
C LEU A 61 -12.16 0.32 4.02
N SER A 62 -13.14 -0.45 4.53
CA SER A 62 -13.60 -0.30 5.92
C SER A 62 -12.54 -0.72 6.93
N ALA A 63 -11.76 -1.77 6.67
CA ALA A 63 -10.65 -2.17 7.52
C ALA A 63 -9.56 -1.09 7.56
N PHE A 64 -9.19 -0.53 6.42
CA PHE A 64 -8.22 0.57 6.33
C PHE A 64 -8.69 1.83 7.06
N ALA A 65 -9.96 2.23 6.86
CA ALA A 65 -10.54 3.38 7.55
C ALA A 65 -10.58 3.16 9.08
N LEU A 66 -10.94 1.96 9.53
CA LEU A 66 -10.94 1.61 10.94
C LEU A 66 -9.53 1.68 11.54
N MET A 67 -8.53 1.13 10.86
CA MET A 67 -7.14 1.20 11.32
C MET A 67 -6.62 2.63 11.37
N ALA A 68 -6.92 3.45 10.34
CA ALA A 68 -6.60 4.88 10.36
C ALA A 68 -7.19 5.57 11.60
N LEU A 69 -8.45 5.31 11.92
CA LEU A 69 -9.11 5.88 13.11
C LEU A 69 -8.47 5.39 14.42
N VAL A 70 -8.17 4.09 14.53
CA VAL A 70 -7.54 3.51 15.73
C VAL A 70 -6.16 4.13 15.97
N PHE A 71 -5.28 4.15 14.96
CA PHE A 71 -3.95 4.72 15.10
C PHE A 71 -3.97 6.24 15.31
N THR A 72 -4.89 6.96 14.67
CA THR A 72 -5.11 8.39 14.93
C THR A 72 -5.48 8.61 16.41
N GLY A 73 -6.41 7.83 16.93
CA GLY A 73 -6.80 7.91 18.33
C GLY A 73 -5.65 7.63 19.30
N LEU A 74 -4.81 6.62 19.01
CA LEU A 74 -3.64 6.29 19.82
C LEU A 74 -2.57 7.39 19.79
N LEU A 75 -2.29 7.97 18.63
CA LEU A 75 -1.29 9.03 18.45
C LEU A 75 -1.79 10.40 18.95
N ALA A 76 -3.10 10.64 19.04
CA ALA A 76 -3.64 11.86 19.61
C ALA A 76 -3.55 11.91 21.16
N LEU A 77 -3.23 10.80 21.82
CA LEU A 77 -3.15 10.75 23.28
C LEU A 77 -1.87 11.42 23.82
N PRO A 78 -1.93 12.13 24.96
CA PRO A 78 -0.80 12.87 25.52
C PRO A 78 0.47 12.04 25.74
N TRP A 79 0.32 10.77 26.11
CA TRP A 79 1.46 9.88 26.37
C TRP A 79 2.18 9.41 25.10
N ALA A 80 1.59 9.62 23.91
CA ALA A 80 2.23 9.33 22.64
C ALA A 80 3.20 10.45 22.20
N ALA A 81 2.98 11.68 22.66
CA ALA A 81 3.88 12.81 22.42
C ALA A 81 4.98 12.90 23.49
N ALA A 82 6.16 13.37 23.08
CA ALA A 82 7.32 13.51 23.99
C ALA A 82 7.15 14.63 25.03
N ASP A 83 6.40 15.68 24.68
CA ASP A 83 6.08 16.81 25.55
C ASP A 83 4.93 16.54 26.52
N GLY A 84 4.28 15.38 26.41
CA GLY A 84 3.14 15.00 27.27
C GLY A 84 1.83 15.73 26.95
N HIS A 85 1.76 16.48 25.85
CA HIS A 85 0.54 17.15 25.40
C HIS A 85 -0.15 16.37 24.28
N ALA A 86 -1.48 16.54 24.16
CA ALA A 86 -2.23 15.92 23.09
C ALA A 86 -1.83 16.50 21.72
N THR A 87 -1.41 15.64 20.79
CA THR A 87 -1.07 16.06 19.44
C THR A 87 -2.32 16.55 18.70
N PRO A 88 -2.25 17.65 17.94
CA PRO A 88 -3.35 18.12 17.12
C PRO A 88 -3.90 17.01 16.20
N LEU A 89 -5.24 16.92 16.08
CA LEU A 89 -5.89 15.82 15.37
C LEU A 89 -5.41 15.66 13.90
N HIS A 90 -5.13 16.78 13.22
CA HIS A 90 -4.65 16.75 11.85
C HIS A 90 -3.24 16.15 11.73
N ASP A 91 -2.33 16.38 12.69
CA ASP A 91 -0.98 15.81 12.70
C ASP A 91 -0.99 14.34 13.15
N ALA A 92 -1.80 14.02 14.16
CA ALA A 92 -2.01 12.63 14.58
C ALA A 92 -2.62 11.78 13.47
N MET A 93 -3.62 12.29 12.74
CA MET A 93 -4.26 11.60 11.62
C MET A 93 -3.31 11.47 10.43
N PHE A 94 -2.57 12.53 10.11
CA PHE A 94 -1.57 12.51 9.04
C PHE A 94 -0.52 11.43 9.30
N THR A 95 0.11 11.44 10.50
CA THR A 95 1.13 10.46 10.89
C THR A 95 0.58 9.04 10.93
N ALA A 96 -0.64 8.86 11.48
CA ALA A 96 -1.31 7.55 11.53
C ALA A 96 -1.53 6.98 10.12
N VAL A 97 -2.08 7.79 9.21
CA VAL A 97 -2.34 7.35 7.84
C VAL A 97 -1.02 7.16 7.09
N SER A 98 -0.03 8.04 7.26
CA SER A 98 1.29 7.89 6.67
C SER A 98 1.97 6.59 7.12
N ALA A 99 1.96 6.28 8.42
CA ALA A 99 2.55 5.05 8.97
C ALA A 99 1.82 3.80 8.47
N PHE A 100 0.50 3.78 8.55
CA PHE A 100 -0.30 2.63 8.16
C PHE A 100 -0.39 2.43 6.64
N SER A 101 -0.43 3.52 5.84
CA SER A 101 -0.29 3.42 4.38
C SER A 101 1.15 3.16 3.94
N VAL A 102 2.09 3.15 4.89
CA VAL A 102 3.52 2.95 4.65
C VAL A 102 4.03 3.99 3.63
N THR A 103 3.78 5.26 3.92
CA THR A 103 4.14 6.37 3.03
C THR A 103 5.42 7.07 3.46
N GLY A 104 5.54 7.44 4.75
CA GLY A 104 6.72 8.11 5.28
C GLY A 104 6.70 9.63 5.29
N LEU A 105 5.68 10.27 4.70
CA LEU A 105 5.49 11.71 4.86
C LEU A 105 5.19 12.05 6.31
N THR A 106 5.75 13.13 6.82
CA THR A 106 5.60 13.58 8.20
C THR A 106 5.28 15.06 8.26
N THR A 107 4.43 15.46 9.20
CA THR A 107 4.14 16.88 9.51
C THR A 107 4.87 17.35 10.74
N VAL A 108 5.37 16.42 11.54
CA VAL A 108 6.16 16.63 12.75
C VAL A 108 7.36 15.69 12.74
N ASN A 109 8.47 16.11 13.32
CA ASN A 109 9.68 15.30 13.36
C ASN A 109 9.48 14.06 14.23
N THR A 110 9.65 12.86 13.64
CA THR A 110 9.38 11.57 14.33
C THR A 110 10.31 11.32 15.51
N ALA A 111 11.56 11.78 15.44
CA ALA A 111 12.55 11.59 16.49
C ALA A 111 12.28 12.44 17.73
N VAL A 112 11.75 13.66 17.54
CA VAL A 112 11.61 14.67 18.61
C VAL A 112 10.19 14.74 19.17
N HIS A 113 9.17 14.68 18.27
CA HIS A 113 7.78 14.90 18.68
C HIS A 113 7.17 13.68 19.37
N TRP A 114 7.50 12.46 18.91
CA TRP A 114 6.89 11.25 19.44
C TRP A 114 7.70 10.65 20.60
N SER A 115 7.03 10.34 21.69
CA SER A 115 7.61 9.57 22.79
C SER A 115 8.05 8.18 22.31
N PRO A 116 8.86 7.43 23.07
CA PRO A 116 9.15 6.03 22.76
C PRO A 116 7.89 5.19 22.53
N ALA A 117 6.81 5.46 23.27
CA ALA A 117 5.52 4.80 23.09
C ALA A 117 4.86 5.21 21.74
N GLY A 118 4.91 6.51 21.38
CA GLY A 118 4.45 6.99 20.06
C GLY A 118 5.23 6.37 18.91
N GLN A 119 6.55 6.26 19.04
CA GLN A 119 7.41 5.60 18.04
C GLN A 119 7.06 4.09 17.90
N VAL A 120 6.75 3.40 19.00
CA VAL A 120 6.27 2.00 18.95
C VAL A 120 4.93 1.90 18.22
N ILE A 121 3.99 2.84 18.47
CA ILE A 121 2.70 2.87 17.75
C ILE A 121 2.93 3.05 16.26
N ILE A 122 3.82 3.97 15.85
CA ILE A 122 4.18 4.17 14.44
C ILE A 122 4.77 2.90 13.85
N LEU A 123 5.73 2.24 14.54
CA LEU A 123 6.33 1.00 14.08
C LEU A 123 5.29 -0.12 13.89
N VAL A 124 4.37 -0.27 14.84
CA VAL A 124 3.27 -1.26 14.76
C VAL A 124 2.32 -0.91 13.62
N ALA A 125 2.03 0.37 13.39
CA ALA A 125 1.20 0.81 12.26
C ALA A 125 1.86 0.48 10.92
N ILE A 126 3.16 0.72 10.76
CA ILE A 126 3.96 0.34 9.59
C ILE A 126 3.89 -1.17 9.35
N GLN A 127 4.14 -1.97 10.39
CA GLN A 127 4.14 -3.43 10.29
C GLN A 127 2.78 -3.99 9.89
N ILE A 128 1.71 -3.52 10.52
CA ILE A 128 0.33 -3.95 10.19
C ILE A 128 -0.04 -3.47 8.79
N GLY A 129 0.33 -2.25 8.42
CA GLY A 129 0.08 -1.69 7.09
C GLY A 129 0.75 -2.49 5.98
N GLY A 130 2.05 -2.79 6.11
CA GLY A 130 2.81 -3.59 5.16
C GLY A 130 2.27 -5.01 5.03
N LEU A 131 2.13 -5.74 6.13
CA LEU A 131 1.56 -7.10 6.15
C LEU A 131 0.11 -7.13 5.66
N GLY A 132 -0.72 -6.16 6.07
CA GLY A 132 -2.12 -6.08 5.68
C GLY A 132 -2.31 -5.98 4.17
N ILE A 133 -1.47 -5.21 3.49
CA ILE A 133 -1.54 -5.02 2.03
C ILE A 133 -1.06 -6.24 1.30
N LEU A 134 0.07 -6.81 1.69
CA LEU A 134 0.59 -8.05 1.10
C LEU A 134 -0.44 -9.17 1.21
N SER A 135 -1.07 -9.29 2.38
CA SER A 135 -2.12 -10.27 2.64
C SER A 135 -3.36 -10.01 1.77
N MET A 136 -3.81 -8.77 1.67
CA MET A 136 -4.98 -8.38 0.90
C MET A 136 -4.77 -8.53 -0.60
N ALA A 137 -3.61 -8.11 -1.11
CA ALA A 137 -3.25 -8.29 -2.51
C ALA A 137 -3.20 -9.78 -2.88
N SER A 138 -2.67 -10.62 -2.00
CA SER A 138 -2.63 -12.07 -2.17
C SER A 138 -4.03 -12.70 -2.19
N LEU A 139 -4.91 -12.27 -1.28
CA LEU A 139 -6.32 -12.72 -1.23
C LEU A 139 -7.11 -12.28 -2.46
N LEU A 140 -6.90 -11.04 -2.95
CA LEU A 140 -7.54 -10.56 -4.17
C LEU A 140 -7.05 -11.33 -5.40
N THR A 141 -5.77 -11.61 -5.51
CA THR A 141 -5.20 -12.42 -6.59
C THR A 141 -5.82 -13.82 -6.58
N LEU A 142 -5.97 -14.42 -5.41
CA LEU A 142 -6.62 -15.73 -5.25
C LEU A 142 -8.11 -15.67 -5.62
N ALA A 143 -8.83 -14.62 -5.23
CA ALA A 143 -10.24 -14.44 -5.57
C ALA A 143 -10.46 -14.23 -7.07
N VAL A 144 -9.63 -13.43 -7.73
CA VAL A 144 -9.66 -13.21 -9.19
C VAL A 144 -9.35 -14.50 -9.94
N SER A 145 -8.35 -15.26 -9.52
CA SER A 145 -7.99 -16.53 -10.17
C SER A 145 -9.08 -17.61 -10.04
N ARG A 146 -9.89 -17.58 -8.99
CA ARG A 146 -11.06 -18.48 -8.82
C ARG A 146 -12.23 -18.13 -9.77
N HIS A 147 -12.40 -16.89 -10.16
CA HIS A 147 -13.45 -16.47 -11.10
C HIS A 147 -13.12 -16.72 -12.59
N LEU A 148 -11.86 -16.92 -12.91
CA LEU A 148 -11.42 -17.33 -14.24
C LEU A 148 -11.74 -18.82 -14.44
N GLY A 149 -12.92 -19.11 -14.93
CA GLY A 149 -13.65 -20.35 -15.11
C GLY A 149 -12.91 -21.70 -15.31
N LEU A 150 -13.66 -22.79 -15.42
CA LEU A 150 -13.22 -24.21 -15.50
C LEU A 150 -12.04 -24.51 -16.47
N ARG A 151 -11.85 -23.73 -17.54
CA ARG A 151 -10.70 -23.87 -18.46
C ARG A 151 -9.37 -23.52 -17.81
N SER A 152 -9.36 -22.56 -16.88
CA SER A 152 -8.16 -22.20 -16.10
C SER A 152 -7.89 -23.24 -15.00
N LYS A 153 -8.91 -23.91 -14.45
CA LYS A 153 -8.74 -24.97 -13.45
C LYS A 153 -7.98 -26.17 -14.00
N LEU A 154 -8.20 -26.55 -15.25
CA LEU A 154 -7.45 -27.63 -15.91
C LEU A 154 -5.98 -27.28 -16.13
N ALA A 155 -5.67 -25.99 -16.45
CA ALA A 155 -4.29 -25.53 -16.58
C ALA A 155 -3.59 -25.41 -15.21
N THR A 156 -4.34 -25.11 -14.15
CA THR A 156 -3.81 -24.97 -12.78
C THR A 156 -3.64 -26.33 -12.08
N GLN A 157 -4.45 -27.34 -12.43
CA GLN A 157 -4.24 -28.72 -11.98
C GLN A 157 -2.93 -29.34 -12.51
N GLN A 158 -2.50 -28.95 -13.72
CA GLN A 158 -1.20 -29.35 -14.26
C GLN A 158 -0.02 -28.63 -13.58
N ALA A 159 -0.27 -27.53 -12.86
CA ALA A 159 0.75 -26.78 -12.09
C ALA A 159 0.82 -27.18 -10.60
N GLY A 160 0.12 -28.28 -10.19
CA GLY A 160 0.25 -28.85 -8.83
C GLY A 160 -0.40 -28.01 -7.71
N MET A 161 -1.24 -27.01 -8.03
CA MET A 161 -1.99 -26.25 -7.03
C MET A 161 -3.38 -26.87 -6.83
N THR A 162 -3.51 -27.68 -5.82
CA THR A 162 -4.76 -28.34 -5.39
C THR A 162 -5.75 -27.33 -4.80
N SER A 163 -7.00 -27.52 -5.16
CA SER A 163 -8.28 -26.89 -4.77
C SER A 163 -8.31 -26.10 -3.46
N GLY A 164 -8.66 -24.82 -3.60
CA GLY A 164 -8.80 -23.80 -2.59
C GLY A 164 -9.72 -24.09 -1.41
N SER A 165 -9.15 -24.55 -0.33
CA SER A 165 -9.78 -24.60 0.99
C SER A 165 -9.37 -23.38 1.83
N LEU A 166 -10.11 -23.07 2.90
CA LEU A 166 -9.74 -22.04 3.89
C LEU A 166 -8.31 -22.26 4.45
N GLY A 167 -7.80 -23.49 4.42
CA GLY A 167 -6.43 -23.84 4.79
C GLY A 167 -5.36 -23.24 3.89
N GLU A 168 -5.62 -23.06 2.58
CA GLU A 168 -4.66 -22.46 1.64
C GLU A 168 -4.46 -20.95 1.90
N VAL A 169 -5.54 -20.25 2.29
CA VAL A 169 -5.46 -18.84 2.68
C VAL A 169 -4.57 -18.67 3.92
N GLY A 170 -4.78 -19.51 4.94
CA GLY A 170 -3.97 -19.48 6.16
C GLY A 170 -2.49 -19.83 5.89
N GLN A 171 -2.25 -20.79 5.01
CA GLN A 171 -0.88 -21.15 4.60
C GLN A 171 -0.20 -20.01 3.84
N LEU A 172 -0.90 -19.36 2.90
CA LEU A 172 -0.38 -18.20 2.16
C LEU A 172 -0.03 -17.04 3.11
N LEU A 173 -0.95 -16.70 4.04
CA LEU A 173 -0.71 -15.66 5.03
C LEU A 173 0.50 -15.99 5.91
N ARG A 174 0.62 -17.24 6.36
CA ARG A 174 1.77 -17.70 7.15
C ARG A 174 3.08 -17.52 6.38
N VAL A 175 3.11 -17.89 5.09
CA VAL A 175 4.31 -17.74 4.25
C VAL A 175 4.65 -16.26 4.07
N VAL A 176 3.67 -15.39 3.82
CA VAL A 176 3.89 -13.94 3.74
C VAL A 176 4.51 -13.40 5.04
N VAL A 177 3.90 -13.68 6.18
CA VAL A 177 4.38 -13.19 7.49
C VAL A 177 5.79 -13.70 7.79
N VAL A 178 6.04 -15.00 7.58
CA VAL A 178 7.37 -15.58 7.82
C VAL A 178 8.42 -14.96 6.90
N THR A 179 8.12 -14.75 5.62
CA THR A 179 9.06 -14.14 4.66
C THR A 179 9.39 -12.70 5.06
N VAL A 180 8.38 -11.90 5.43
CA VAL A 180 8.57 -10.51 5.88
C VAL A 180 9.43 -10.46 7.13
N LEU A 181 9.06 -11.19 8.18
CA LEU A 181 9.81 -11.20 9.43
C LEU A 181 11.24 -11.72 9.26
N THR A 182 11.46 -12.70 8.37
CA THR A 182 12.80 -13.22 8.07
C THR A 182 13.65 -12.17 7.37
N ALA A 183 13.08 -11.43 6.39
CA ALA A 183 13.78 -10.37 5.70
C ALA A 183 14.12 -9.21 6.66
N GLU A 184 13.16 -8.77 7.47
CA GLU A 184 13.37 -7.74 8.48
C GLU A 184 14.43 -8.16 9.51
N ALA A 185 14.39 -9.40 9.98
CA ALA A 185 15.41 -9.93 10.89
C ALA A 185 16.81 -9.97 10.26
N ALA A 186 16.91 -10.33 8.96
CA ALA A 186 18.18 -10.33 8.24
C ALA A 186 18.75 -8.90 8.10
N LEU A 187 17.90 -7.90 7.82
CA LEU A 187 18.31 -6.49 7.78
C LEU A 187 18.72 -6.01 9.17
N ALA A 188 17.92 -6.31 10.21
CA ALA A 188 18.22 -5.95 11.59
C ALA A 188 19.54 -6.54 12.08
N LEU A 189 19.86 -7.78 11.69
CA LEU A 189 21.12 -8.43 12.06
C LEU A 189 22.36 -7.63 11.64
N VAL A 190 22.27 -6.89 10.54
CA VAL A 190 23.34 -6.01 10.05
C VAL A 190 23.24 -4.61 10.64
N LEU A 191 22.00 -4.05 10.74
CA LEU A 191 21.78 -2.68 11.20
C LEU A 191 22.02 -2.51 12.70
N VAL A 192 21.59 -3.47 13.54
CA VAL A 192 21.71 -3.39 15.02
C VAL A 192 23.15 -3.18 15.48
N PRO A 193 24.14 -4.03 15.11
CA PRO A 193 25.51 -3.83 15.55
C PRO A 193 26.12 -2.52 14.97
N ARG A 194 25.68 -2.11 13.77
CA ARG A 194 26.17 -0.87 13.17
C ARG A 194 25.67 0.37 13.90
N PHE A 195 24.36 0.44 14.19
CA PHE A 195 23.80 1.52 15.00
C PHE A 195 24.32 1.48 16.46
N ALA A 196 24.56 0.31 17.03
CA ALA A 196 25.18 0.20 18.35
C ALA A 196 26.60 0.77 18.39
N ALA A 197 27.37 0.56 17.30
CA ALA A 197 28.73 1.12 17.18
C ALA A 197 28.71 2.66 17.05
N ILE A 198 27.72 3.20 16.33
CA ILE A 198 27.57 4.66 16.15
C ILE A 198 27.08 5.33 17.43
N SER A 199 26.06 4.78 18.09
CA SER A 199 25.43 5.37 19.28
C SER A 199 26.21 5.09 20.59
N GLY A 200 27.13 4.13 20.58
CA GLY A 200 27.82 3.67 21.80
C GLY A 200 26.93 2.88 22.77
N SER A 201 25.69 2.55 22.38
CA SER A 201 24.69 1.87 23.22
C SER A 201 24.00 0.73 22.46
N TRP A 202 24.07 -0.49 23.02
CA TRP A 202 23.37 -1.64 22.44
C TRP A 202 21.85 -1.49 22.43
N LEU A 203 21.27 -0.85 23.45
CA LEU A 203 19.82 -0.64 23.53
C LEU A 203 19.34 0.32 22.43
N THR A 204 20.03 1.43 22.24
CA THR A 204 19.77 2.38 21.17
C THR A 204 20.00 1.73 19.81
N GLY A 205 21.10 0.99 19.65
CA GLY A 205 21.39 0.24 18.42
C GLY A 205 20.32 -0.79 18.07
N LEU A 206 19.81 -1.52 19.08
CA LEU A 206 18.71 -2.47 18.89
C LEU A 206 17.43 -1.76 18.44
N TRP A 207 17.06 -0.66 19.10
CA TRP A 207 15.86 0.11 18.75
C TRP A 207 15.94 0.68 17.34
N HIS A 208 17.02 1.38 17.01
CA HIS A 208 17.22 1.94 15.67
C HIS A 208 17.32 0.83 14.62
N GLY A 209 18.11 -0.22 14.85
CA GLY A 209 18.28 -1.31 13.89
C GLY A 209 16.96 -2.01 13.57
N VAL A 210 16.12 -2.30 14.55
CA VAL A 210 14.79 -2.89 14.36
C VAL A 210 13.86 -1.90 13.66
N PHE A 211 13.80 -0.65 14.09
CA PHE A 211 12.95 0.37 13.50
C PHE A 211 13.27 0.58 12.02
N TYR A 212 14.55 0.79 11.70
CA TYR A 212 14.97 1.01 10.32
C TYR A 212 14.82 -0.23 9.44
N SER A 213 15.01 -1.45 9.98
CA SER A 213 14.78 -2.68 9.20
C SER A 213 13.32 -2.84 8.80
N VAL A 214 12.40 -2.60 9.73
CA VAL A 214 10.95 -2.63 9.48
C VAL A 214 10.54 -1.50 8.53
N SER A 215 11.02 -0.28 8.78
CA SER A 215 10.73 0.89 7.94
C SER A 215 11.22 0.70 6.51
N ALA A 216 12.43 0.15 6.31
CA ALA A 216 13.00 -0.08 4.99
C ALA A 216 12.29 -1.20 4.22
N PHE A 217 12.11 -2.39 4.84
CA PHE A 217 11.49 -3.51 4.15
C PHE A 217 10.01 -3.25 3.79
N ASN A 218 9.29 -2.56 4.68
CA ASN A 218 7.91 -2.17 4.39
C ASN A 218 7.82 -0.92 3.49
N ASN A 219 8.94 -0.31 3.08
CA ASN A 219 8.96 0.90 2.27
C ASN A 219 8.29 2.10 2.97
N ALA A 220 8.51 2.27 4.27
CA ALA A 220 7.81 3.26 5.06
C ALA A 220 8.53 4.62 5.16
N GLY A 221 9.85 4.67 5.01
CA GLY A 221 10.63 5.91 4.98
C GLY A 221 10.70 6.71 6.29
N PHE A 222 10.11 6.22 7.39
CA PHE A 222 10.22 6.89 8.70
C PHE A 222 11.63 6.78 9.28
N THR A 223 12.11 7.88 9.88
CA THR A 223 13.43 7.99 10.49
C THR A 223 13.34 8.37 11.98
N LEU A 224 14.32 7.92 12.77
CA LEU A 224 14.48 8.26 14.20
C LEU A 224 15.65 9.23 14.46
N HIS A 225 16.20 9.85 13.43
CA HIS A 225 17.22 10.88 13.54
C HIS A 225 16.58 12.24 13.26
N VAL A 226 17.07 13.28 13.96
CA VAL A 226 16.48 14.63 13.94
C VAL A 226 16.54 15.22 12.54
N ASP A 227 17.69 15.10 11.88
CA ASP A 227 17.91 15.57 10.51
C ASP A 227 17.69 14.44 9.47
N GLY A 228 17.02 13.36 9.86
CA GLY A 228 16.77 12.21 8.99
C GLY A 228 18.03 11.39 8.72
N LEU A 229 18.19 10.84 7.49
CA LEU A 229 19.38 10.08 7.11
C LEU A 229 20.66 10.89 6.88
N PRO A 230 20.66 12.19 6.60
CA PRO A 230 21.90 12.96 6.47
C PRO A 230 22.89 12.76 7.61
N GLU A 231 22.42 12.56 8.85
CA GLU A 231 23.28 12.27 10.01
C GLU A 231 24.10 10.97 9.86
N ILE A 232 23.57 9.98 9.14
CA ILE A 232 24.18 8.65 8.99
C ILE A 232 24.56 8.31 7.55
N MET A 233 24.45 9.29 6.62
CA MET A 233 24.73 9.09 5.19
C MET A 233 26.18 8.71 4.89
N HIS A 234 27.10 8.96 5.81
CA HIS A 234 28.52 8.60 5.66
C HIS A 234 28.78 7.11 5.90
N ASP A 235 27.81 6.36 6.43
CA ASP A 235 27.94 4.93 6.63
C ASP A 235 27.44 4.14 5.41
N PRO A 236 28.34 3.62 4.55
CA PRO A 236 27.92 2.93 3.35
C PRO A 236 27.18 1.61 3.62
N VAL A 237 27.41 1.01 4.80
CA VAL A 237 26.73 -0.25 5.18
C VAL A 237 25.26 0.04 5.46
N ILE A 238 24.95 1.06 6.27
CA ILE A 238 23.59 1.43 6.59
C ILE A 238 22.82 1.78 5.31
N ILE A 239 23.37 2.69 4.50
CA ILE A 239 22.75 3.13 3.24
C ILE A 239 22.49 1.96 2.29
N THR A 240 23.47 1.05 2.13
CA THR A 240 23.31 -0.13 1.28
C THR A 240 22.23 -1.07 1.80
N VAL A 241 22.20 -1.35 3.10
CA VAL A 241 21.21 -2.26 3.70
C VAL A 241 19.81 -1.69 3.62
N LEU A 242 19.64 -0.38 3.87
CA LEU A 242 18.35 0.30 3.69
C LEU A 242 17.88 0.25 2.22
N GLY A 243 18.78 0.55 1.28
CA GLY A 243 18.49 0.47 -0.16
C GLY A 243 18.06 -0.93 -0.60
N VAL A 244 18.76 -1.97 -0.12
CA VAL A 244 18.40 -3.38 -0.38
C VAL A 244 17.05 -3.72 0.23
N GLY A 245 16.78 -3.29 1.46
CA GLY A 245 15.50 -3.51 2.14
C GLY A 245 14.33 -2.93 1.34
N VAL A 246 14.43 -1.66 0.96
CA VAL A 246 13.44 -0.96 0.13
C VAL A 246 13.25 -1.64 -1.22
N PHE A 247 14.34 -2.01 -1.91
CA PHE A 247 14.28 -2.68 -3.19
C PHE A 247 13.55 -4.03 -3.11
N LEU A 248 13.87 -4.87 -2.11
CA LEU A 248 13.23 -6.16 -1.91
C LEU A 248 11.74 -6.02 -1.57
N GLY A 249 11.38 -5.07 -0.70
CA GLY A 249 9.99 -4.76 -0.37
C GLY A 249 9.19 -4.30 -1.58
N ALA A 250 9.81 -3.48 -2.45
CA ALA A 250 9.18 -2.94 -3.66
C ALA A 250 8.98 -3.98 -4.77
N LEU A 251 9.71 -5.10 -4.81
CA LEU A 251 9.54 -6.14 -5.85
C LEU A 251 8.19 -6.85 -5.78
N GLY A 252 7.67 -7.03 -4.58
CA GLY A 252 6.43 -7.75 -4.32
C GLY A 252 6.61 -9.23 -4.00
N PHE A 253 5.76 -9.71 -3.09
CA PHE A 253 5.80 -11.07 -2.58
C PHE A 253 5.78 -12.16 -3.66
N PRO A 254 4.91 -12.13 -4.71
CA PRO A 254 4.92 -13.16 -5.74
C PRO A 254 6.23 -13.25 -6.52
N VAL A 255 6.89 -12.11 -6.73
CA VAL A 255 8.19 -12.04 -7.41
C VAL A 255 9.28 -12.63 -6.54
N VAL A 256 9.33 -12.24 -5.25
CA VAL A 256 10.31 -12.77 -4.29
C VAL A 256 10.18 -14.29 -4.17
N MET A 257 8.96 -14.83 -4.12
CA MET A 257 8.74 -16.28 -4.07
C MET A 257 9.27 -17.00 -5.32
N VAL A 258 9.04 -16.46 -6.52
CA VAL A 258 9.58 -17.05 -7.76
C VAL A 258 11.11 -16.98 -7.78
N LEU A 259 11.69 -15.88 -7.29
CA LEU A 259 13.15 -15.74 -7.19
C LEU A 259 13.76 -16.74 -6.20
N LEU A 260 13.11 -16.98 -5.06
CA LEU A 260 13.57 -17.97 -4.07
C LEU A 260 13.43 -19.41 -4.59
N GLU A 261 12.34 -19.70 -5.34
CA GLU A 261 12.07 -21.06 -5.87
C GLU A 261 12.92 -21.39 -7.10
N LYS A 262 13.03 -20.45 -8.05
CA LYS A 262 13.67 -20.66 -9.36
C LYS A 262 15.07 -20.06 -9.46
N GLY A 263 15.48 -19.25 -8.48
CA GLY A 263 16.74 -18.53 -8.51
C GLY A 263 16.88 -17.68 -9.77
N TRP A 264 18.08 -17.62 -10.33
CA TRP A 264 18.41 -16.84 -11.53
C TRP A 264 18.01 -17.50 -12.86
N ARG A 265 17.18 -18.56 -12.83
CA ARG A 265 16.72 -19.24 -14.04
C ARG A 265 15.62 -18.45 -14.75
N PHE A 266 16.00 -17.34 -15.40
CA PHE A 266 15.10 -16.40 -16.08
C PHE A 266 14.06 -17.07 -17.00
N ARG A 267 14.43 -18.16 -17.67
CA ARG A 267 13.51 -18.88 -18.58
C ARG A 267 12.33 -19.50 -17.87
N GLU A 268 12.48 -19.89 -16.59
CA GLU A 268 11.45 -20.53 -15.76
C GLU A 268 10.54 -19.52 -15.05
N TRP A 269 10.90 -18.21 -15.09
CA TRP A 269 10.09 -17.19 -14.48
C TRP A 269 8.77 -16.99 -15.23
N ASN A 270 7.68 -16.74 -14.49
CA ASN A 270 6.42 -16.35 -15.09
C ASN A 270 6.48 -14.94 -15.69
N LEU A 271 5.53 -14.60 -16.57
CA LEU A 271 5.48 -13.31 -17.26
C LEU A 271 5.46 -12.13 -16.29
N HIS A 272 4.69 -12.24 -15.20
CA HIS A 272 4.58 -11.21 -14.17
C HIS A 272 5.94 -10.89 -13.53
N THR A 273 6.69 -11.91 -13.14
CA THR A 273 8.04 -11.76 -12.55
C THR A 273 9.01 -11.13 -13.54
N LYS A 274 9.01 -11.57 -14.81
CA LYS A 274 9.87 -11.01 -15.86
C LYS A 274 9.62 -9.52 -16.04
N LEU A 275 8.37 -9.13 -16.30
CA LEU A 275 8.00 -7.73 -16.49
C LEU A 275 8.29 -6.88 -15.24
N THR A 276 8.02 -7.39 -14.04
CA THR A 276 8.30 -6.65 -12.81
C THR A 276 9.79 -6.40 -12.64
N VAL A 277 10.63 -7.42 -12.76
CA VAL A 277 12.09 -7.29 -12.56
C VAL A 277 12.72 -6.43 -13.65
N GLU A 278 12.39 -6.67 -14.92
CA GLU A 278 12.95 -5.93 -16.06
C GLU A 278 12.63 -4.44 -15.97
N VAL A 279 11.34 -4.09 -15.75
CA VAL A 279 10.94 -2.68 -15.69
C VAL A 279 11.47 -2.01 -14.43
N THR A 280 11.48 -2.71 -13.27
CA THR A 280 12.06 -2.17 -12.05
C THR A 280 13.55 -1.86 -12.23
N LEU A 281 14.33 -2.77 -12.80
CA LEU A 281 15.76 -2.55 -13.04
C LEU A 281 16.00 -1.47 -14.10
N ALA A 282 15.21 -1.45 -15.17
CA ALA A 282 15.33 -0.43 -16.22
C ALA A 282 15.10 0.97 -15.66
N LEU A 283 14.03 1.15 -14.89
CA LEU A 283 13.71 2.43 -14.27
C LEU A 283 14.72 2.80 -13.17
N LEU A 284 15.26 1.83 -12.42
CA LEU A 284 16.30 2.05 -11.42
C LEU A 284 17.57 2.60 -12.07
N VAL A 285 18.01 1.95 -13.14
CA VAL A 285 19.24 2.38 -13.87
C VAL A 285 19.01 3.72 -14.54
N LEU A 286 17.86 3.91 -15.21
CA LEU A 286 17.52 5.18 -15.84
C LEU A 286 17.49 6.32 -14.84
N GLY A 287 16.83 6.13 -13.69
CA GLY A 287 16.76 7.11 -12.62
C GLY A 287 18.13 7.43 -12.03
N ALA A 288 18.95 6.40 -11.74
CA ALA A 288 20.29 6.61 -11.20
C ALA A 288 21.20 7.36 -12.16
N VAL A 289 21.18 6.98 -13.44
CA VAL A 289 21.98 7.65 -14.49
C VAL A 289 21.55 9.11 -14.66
N ALA A 290 20.24 9.37 -14.74
CA ALA A 290 19.75 10.73 -14.91
C ALA A 290 20.06 11.61 -13.68
N LEU A 291 19.84 11.13 -12.45
CA LEU A 291 20.21 11.85 -11.22
C LEU A 291 21.74 12.12 -11.16
N PHE A 292 22.55 11.16 -11.57
CA PHE A 292 24.00 11.34 -11.63
C PHE A 292 24.42 12.51 -12.53
N PHE A 293 23.77 12.67 -13.67
CA PHE A 293 24.10 13.75 -14.60
C PHE A 293 23.45 15.08 -14.20
N PHE A 294 22.21 15.08 -13.78
CA PHE A 294 21.49 16.30 -13.41
C PHE A 294 22.08 16.96 -12.16
N GLU A 295 22.46 16.18 -11.16
CA GLU A 295 22.99 16.69 -9.89
C GLU A 295 24.52 16.89 -9.88
N ALA A 296 25.23 16.52 -10.95
CA ALA A 296 26.69 16.53 -11.03
C ALA A 296 27.35 17.86 -10.62
N GLY A 297 26.71 18.97 -10.93
CA GLY A 297 27.20 20.32 -10.63
C GLY A 297 26.39 21.04 -9.56
N ASN A 298 25.54 20.37 -8.83
CA ASN A 298 24.74 20.97 -7.77
C ASN A 298 25.52 21.04 -6.44
N PRO A 299 25.89 22.24 -5.94
CA PRO A 299 26.66 22.39 -4.70
C PRO A 299 25.92 21.86 -3.46
N ALA A 300 24.60 21.86 -3.49
CA ALA A 300 23.77 21.45 -2.36
C ALA A 300 23.60 19.93 -2.22
N THR A 301 23.92 19.18 -3.30
CA THR A 301 23.73 17.73 -3.31
C THR A 301 25.03 16.97 -3.64
N GLN A 302 25.49 16.97 -4.90
CA GLN A 302 26.57 16.08 -5.36
C GLN A 302 27.88 16.78 -5.75
N ALA A 303 27.92 18.12 -5.81
CA ALA A 303 29.15 18.81 -6.17
C ALA A 303 30.23 18.56 -5.11
N GLY A 304 31.44 18.21 -5.55
CA GLY A 304 32.55 17.90 -4.65
C GLY A 304 32.62 16.44 -4.20
N MET A 305 31.59 15.61 -4.46
CA MET A 305 31.65 14.17 -4.20
C MET A 305 32.54 13.48 -5.21
N GLY A 306 33.30 12.46 -4.76
CA GLY A 306 34.04 11.57 -5.65
C GLY A 306 33.10 10.74 -6.55
N PHE A 307 33.65 10.24 -7.67
CA PHE A 307 32.86 9.49 -8.65
C PHE A 307 32.01 8.37 -8.03
N TRP A 308 32.57 7.50 -7.20
CA TRP A 308 31.87 6.38 -6.59
C TRP A 308 30.84 6.81 -5.55
N GLN A 309 31.09 7.91 -4.82
CA GLN A 309 30.11 8.48 -3.91
C GLN A 309 28.88 9.00 -4.67
N ARG A 310 29.09 9.71 -5.79
CA ARG A 310 28.00 10.16 -6.67
C ARG A 310 27.20 9.02 -7.26
N VAL A 311 27.88 7.93 -7.70
CA VAL A 311 27.18 6.72 -8.18
C VAL A 311 26.31 6.13 -7.08
N GLY A 312 26.87 5.95 -5.88
CA GLY A 312 26.11 5.41 -4.74
C GLY A 312 24.93 6.31 -4.34
N HIS A 313 25.15 7.62 -4.31
CA HIS A 313 24.13 8.61 -3.99
C HIS A 313 22.97 8.62 -5.00
N SER A 314 23.29 8.65 -6.29
CA SER A 314 22.29 8.62 -7.37
C SER A 314 21.55 7.29 -7.43
N LEU A 315 22.23 6.17 -7.17
CA LEU A 315 21.62 4.85 -7.10
C LEU A 315 20.63 4.76 -5.92
N PHE A 316 21.04 5.24 -4.73
CA PHE A 316 20.17 5.29 -3.56
C PHE A 316 18.96 6.19 -3.82
N GLY A 317 19.15 7.41 -4.33
CA GLY A 317 18.05 8.32 -4.71
C GLY A 317 17.06 7.65 -5.66
N SER A 318 17.55 6.97 -6.70
CA SER A 318 16.69 6.22 -7.62
C SER A 318 15.94 5.05 -6.97
N VAL A 319 16.54 4.34 -6.00
CA VAL A 319 15.84 3.32 -5.21
C VAL A 319 14.74 3.96 -4.38
N MET A 320 15.01 5.09 -3.74
CA MET A 320 14.07 5.75 -2.81
C MET A 320 12.83 6.31 -3.51
N THR A 321 12.95 6.77 -4.77
CA THR A 321 11.78 7.15 -5.58
C THR A 321 10.81 6.00 -5.84
N ARG A 322 11.18 4.74 -5.53
CA ARG A 322 10.34 3.55 -5.62
C ARG A 322 9.55 3.28 -4.36
N SER A 323 8.94 4.33 -3.79
CA SER A 323 8.19 4.21 -2.55
C SER A 323 9.09 3.89 -1.33
N GLY A 324 10.35 4.37 -1.33
CA GLY A 324 11.30 4.12 -0.24
C GLY A 324 11.32 5.19 0.83
N GLY A 325 11.14 6.45 0.43
CA GLY A 325 10.93 7.61 1.29
C GLY A 325 12.12 8.12 2.08
N PHE A 326 13.25 7.43 2.07
CA PHE A 326 14.45 7.90 2.76
C PHE A 326 15.21 8.90 1.91
N ALA A 327 15.43 10.11 2.43
CA ALA A 327 16.27 11.13 1.82
C ALA A 327 17.61 11.20 2.55
N ILE A 328 18.72 11.20 1.79
CA ILE A 328 20.09 11.37 2.32
C ILE A 328 20.59 12.82 2.19
N ASP A 329 19.81 13.66 1.56
CA ASP A 329 20.01 15.09 1.40
C ASP A 329 18.67 15.82 1.48
N ASP A 330 18.72 17.14 1.48
CA ASP A 330 17.52 17.97 1.37
C ASP A 330 16.93 17.85 -0.04
N THR A 331 15.79 17.13 -0.14
CA THR A 331 15.11 16.92 -1.41
C THR A 331 14.73 18.23 -2.11
N ASN A 332 14.44 19.30 -1.34
CA ASN A 332 14.10 20.60 -1.91
C ASN A 332 15.32 21.31 -2.55
N ALA A 333 16.53 20.86 -2.23
CA ALA A 333 17.77 21.40 -2.79
C ALA A 333 18.15 20.79 -4.14
N HIS A 334 17.42 19.79 -4.62
CA HIS A 334 17.61 19.21 -5.94
C HIS A 334 17.21 20.18 -7.05
N ARG A 335 17.84 20.02 -8.22
CA ARG A 335 17.49 20.81 -9.40
C ARG A 335 16.08 20.51 -9.89
N PRO A 336 15.38 21.46 -10.55
CA PRO A 336 14.02 21.27 -11.06
C PRO A 336 13.86 20.07 -11.98
N GLU A 337 14.87 19.79 -12.84
CA GLU A 337 14.88 18.63 -13.72
C GLU A 337 14.97 17.29 -12.95
N SER A 338 15.70 17.27 -11.84
CA SER A 338 15.78 16.13 -10.94
C SER A 338 14.45 15.88 -10.21
N LEU A 339 13.82 16.95 -9.71
CA LEU A 339 12.52 16.85 -9.05
C LEU A 339 11.45 16.33 -10.02
N LEU A 340 11.42 16.82 -11.26
CA LEU A 340 10.48 16.35 -12.28
C LEU A 340 10.73 14.86 -12.65
N LEU A 341 11.99 14.44 -12.73
CA LEU A 341 12.34 13.04 -12.92
C LEU A 341 11.88 12.20 -11.74
N MET A 342 12.11 12.65 -10.51
CA MET A 342 11.68 11.97 -9.29
C MET A 342 10.15 11.86 -9.24
N ASP A 343 9.40 12.89 -9.64
CA ASP A 343 7.96 12.87 -9.79
C ASP A 343 7.49 11.74 -10.72
N ALA A 344 8.09 11.65 -11.91
CA ALA A 344 7.77 10.60 -12.87
C ALA A 344 8.07 9.19 -12.31
N LEU A 345 9.19 9.04 -11.59
CA LEU A 345 9.58 7.78 -10.97
C LEU A 345 8.70 7.41 -9.77
N MET A 346 8.29 8.37 -8.92
CA MET A 346 7.40 8.14 -7.78
C MET A 346 5.97 7.81 -8.19
N PHE A 347 5.49 8.40 -9.30
CA PHE A 347 4.18 8.09 -9.86
C PHE A 347 4.07 6.62 -10.28
N VAL A 348 5.19 6.03 -10.74
CA VAL A 348 5.31 4.61 -11.02
C VAL A 348 6.00 3.92 -9.85
N GLY A 349 5.22 3.45 -8.88
CA GLY A 349 5.71 2.76 -7.68
C GLY A 349 6.37 1.40 -7.96
N GLY A 350 6.20 0.46 -7.05
CA GLY A 350 6.81 -0.88 -7.15
C GLY A 350 5.97 -1.92 -7.89
N GLY A 351 6.35 -3.19 -7.69
CA GLY A 351 5.66 -4.35 -8.24
C GLY A 351 4.25 -4.56 -7.68
N SER A 352 3.43 -5.33 -8.37
CA SER A 352 2.13 -5.73 -7.86
C SER A 352 2.27 -6.64 -6.65
N ALA A 353 1.37 -6.48 -5.67
CA ALA A 353 1.45 -7.17 -4.38
C ALA A 353 2.77 -6.93 -3.65
N SER A 354 3.30 -5.69 -3.70
CA SER A 354 4.45 -5.20 -2.95
C SER A 354 4.01 -4.26 -1.82
N THR A 355 4.96 -3.90 -0.97
CA THR A 355 4.79 -2.85 0.04
C THR A 355 4.74 -1.44 -0.56
N ALA A 356 5.22 -1.23 -1.78
CA ALA A 356 5.14 0.03 -2.50
C ALA A 356 3.71 0.36 -2.96
N GLY A 357 3.35 1.65 -2.96
CA GLY A 357 2.05 2.16 -3.46
C GLY A 357 2.07 2.62 -4.90
N GLY A 358 1.20 3.55 -5.25
CA GLY A 358 1.12 4.15 -6.58
C GLY A 358 0.74 3.20 -7.71
N ILE A 359 0.96 3.63 -8.95
CA ILE A 359 0.76 2.83 -10.15
C ILE A 359 1.87 1.78 -10.25
N LYS A 360 1.50 0.54 -10.56
CA LYS A 360 2.45 -0.59 -10.54
C LYS A 360 3.33 -0.61 -11.80
N VAL A 361 4.58 -1.04 -11.64
CA VAL A 361 5.53 -1.20 -12.77
C VAL A 361 4.97 -2.11 -13.86
N THR A 362 4.14 -3.12 -13.51
CA THR A 362 3.46 -3.96 -14.49
C THR A 362 2.39 -3.21 -15.28
N THR A 363 1.72 -2.21 -14.68
CA THR A 363 0.78 -1.32 -15.37
C THR A 363 1.51 -0.50 -16.43
N LEU A 364 2.64 0.12 -16.05
CA LEU A 364 3.51 0.84 -17.00
C LEU A 364 4.02 -0.08 -18.11
N ALA A 365 4.49 -1.29 -17.77
CA ALA A 365 4.96 -2.28 -18.73
C ALA A 365 3.89 -2.63 -19.78
N ILE A 366 2.66 -2.91 -19.35
CA ILE A 366 1.54 -3.25 -20.24
C ILE A 366 1.21 -2.06 -21.16
N MET A 367 1.18 -0.84 -20.62
CA MET A 367 0.93 0.37 -21.40
C MET A 367 2.01 0.59 -22.46
N PHE A 368 3.28 0.47 -22.08
CA PHE A 368 4.40 0.61 -23.02
C PHE A 368 4.38 -0.45 -24.10
N LEU A 369 4.13 -1.72 -23.74
CA LEU A 369 4.00 -2.81 -24.72
C LEU A 369 2.81 -2.61 -25.65
N ALA A 370 1.71 -2.04 -25.18
CA ALA A 370 0.56 -1.71 -26.02
C ALA A 370 0.91 -0.61 -27.05
N ILE A 371 1.65 0.42 -26.65
CA ILE A 371 2.16 1.46 -27.55
C ILE A 371 3.08 0.85 -28.63
N VAL A 372 3.98 -0.04 -28.22
CA VAL A 372 4.90 -0.72 -29.15
C VAL A 372 4.14 -1.62 -30.12
N ALA A 373 3.14 -2.38 -29.64
CA ALA A 373 2.30 -3.25 -30.49
C ALA A 373 1.52 -2.43 -31.51
N GLU A 374 0.91 -1.31 -31.09
CA GLU A 374 0.19 -0.40 -31.98
C GLU A 374 1.14 0.21 -33.03
N ALA A 375 2.33 0.68 -32.62
CA ALA A 375 3.33 1.23 -33.53
C ALA A 375 3.84 0.22 -34.57
N ARG A 376 3.80 -1.09 -34.24
CA ARG A 376 4.17 -2.18 -35.16
C ARG A 376 3.00 -2.69 -36.00
N GLY A 377 1.77 -2.28 -35.72
CA GLY A 377 0.57 -2.81 -36.33
C GLY A 377 0.20 -4.23 -35.87
N ASP A 378 0.69 -4.65 -34.70
CA ASP A 378 0.39 -5.95 -34.13
C ASP A 378 -1.06 -5.98 -33.62
N ARG A 379 -1.78 -7.09 -33.87
CA ARG A 379 -3.17 -7.25 -33.41
C ARG A 379 -3.28 -7.53 -31.92
N GLU A 380 -2.22 -8.02 -31.32
CA GLU A 380 -2.18 -8.46 -29.93
C GLU A 380 -0.94 -7.92 -29.22
N VAL A 381 -1.11 -7.54 -27.97
CA VAL A 381 0.03 -7.14 -27.13
C VAL A 381 0.73 -8.40 -26.62
N THR A 382 1.97 -8.60 -27.00
CA THR A 382 2.74 -9.79 -26.65
C THR A 382 4.02 -9.45 -25.89
N ALA A 383 4.42 -10.33 -24.96
CA ALA A 383 5.69 -10.25 -24.27
C ALA A 383 6.22 -11.65 -23.91
N HIS A 384 7.50 -11.92 -24.12
CA HIS A 384 8.16 -13.19 -23.81
C HIS A 384 7.41 -14.42 -24.39
N GLY A 385 6.88 -14.31 -25.63
CA GLY A 385 6.13 -15.39 -26.27
C GLY A 385 4.74 -15.66 -25.67
N ARG A 386 4.16 -14.70 -24.93
CA ARG A 386 2.80 -14.79 -24.37
C ARG A 386 1.99 -13.56 -24.72
N THR A 387 0.71 -13.75 -25.00
CA THR A 387 -0.25 -12.67 -25.26
C THR A 387 -0.80 -12.13 -23.94
N ILE A 388 -0.84 -10.81 -23.81
CA ILE A 388 -1.44 -10.11 -22.66
C ILE A 388 -2.94 -10.00 -22.90
N ALA A 389 -3.73 -10.38 -21.91
CA ALA A 389 -5.19 -10.32 -21.98
C ALA A 389 -5.70 -8.88 -22.19
N PRO A 390 -6.64 -8.62 -23.12
CA PRO A 390 -7.18 -7.26 -23.35
C PRO A 390 -7.79 -6.60 -22.10
N GLU A 391 -8.32 -7.42 -21.20
CA GLU A 391 -8.86 -6.94 -19.92
C GLU A 391 -7.77 -6.27 -19.06
N SER A 392 -6.54 -6.81 -19.07
CA SER A 392 -5.40 -6.24 -18.34
C SER A 392 -5.04 -4.86 -18.86
N LEU A 393 -5.09 -4.65 -20.18
CA LEU A 393 -4.86 -3.36 -20.81
C LEU A 393 -5.93 -2.33 -20.40
N ARG A 394 -7.22 -2.71 -20.42
CA ARG A 394 -8.31 -1.81 -19.99
C ARG A 394 -8.17 -1.41 -18.52
N VAL A 395 -7.80 -2.35 -17.65
CA VAL A 395 -7.53 -2.05 -16.24
C VAL A 395 -6.33 -1.13 -16.09
N ALA A 396 -5.26 -1.34 -16.85
CA ALA A 396 -4.07 -0.49 -16.83
C ALA A 396 -4.39 0.96 -17.24
N ILE A 397 -5.12 1.16 -18.32
CA ILE A 397 -5.58 2.49 -18.78
C ILE A 397 -6.45 3.16 -17.71
N ALA A 398 -7.43 2.44 -17.17
CA ALA A 398 -8.34 3.00 -16.17
C ALA A 398 -7.63 3.41 -14.87
N VAL A 399 -6.68 2.61 -14.39
CA VAL A 399 -5.87 2.91 -13.19
C VAL A 399 -4.98 4.12 -13.44
N LEU A 400 -4.32 4.20 -14.60
CA LEU A 400 -3.46 5.34 -14.97
C LEU A 400 -4.28 6.63 -15.07
N ALA A 401 -5.39 6.62 -15.80
CA ALA A 401 -6.24 7.79 -15.98
C ALA A 401 -6.81 8.30 -14.65
N LEU A 402 -7.31 7.39 -13.79
CA LEU A 402 -7.81 7.74 -12.47
C LEU A 402 -6.70 8.31 -11.59
N GLY A 403 -5.52 7.68 -11.56
CA GLY A 403 -4.37 8.15 -10.78
C GLY A 403 -3.94 9.54 -11.20
N ALA A 404 -3.77 9.79 -12.50
CA ALA A 404 -3.42 11.10 -13.03
C ALA A 404 -4.47 12.18 -12.71
N THR A 405 -5.78 11.83 -12.81
CA THR A 405 -6.87 12.74 -12.44
C THR A 405 -6.85 13.09 -10.96
N LEU A 406 -6.63 12.10 -10.07
CA LEU A 406 -6.55 12.35 -8.63
C LEU A 406 -5.36 13.25 -8.29
N VAL A 407 -4.18 12.98 -8.87
CA VAL A 407 -2.99 13.83 -8.69
C VAL A 407 -3.26 15.24 -9.18
N LEU A 408 -3.83 15.42 -10.37
CA LEU A 408 -4.17 16.74 -10.89
C LEU A 408 -5.10 17.52 -9.95
N VAL A 409 -6.22 16.91 -9.53
CA VAL A 409 -7.20 17.57 -8.66
C VAL A 409 -6.60 17.92 -7.30
N ALA A 410 -5.83 17.00 -6.70
CA ALA A 410 -5.18 17.24 -5.42
C ALA A 410 -4.10 18.31 -5.49
N THR A 411 -3.32 18.35 -6.58
CA THR A 411 -2.31 19.38 -6.82
C THR A 411 -2.95 20.76 -6.96
N LEU A 412 -4.04 20.89 -7.75
CA LEU A 412 -4.77 22.15 -7.87
C LEU A 412 -5.32 22.62 -6.52
N ALA A 413 -5.86 21.70 -5.73
CA ALA A 413 -6.35 22.01 -4.39
C ALA A 413 -5.21 22.46 -3.47
N LEU A 414 -4.06 21.76 -3.49
CA LEU A 414 -2.92 22.08 -2.61
C LEU A 414 -2.27 23.41 -2.99
N VAL A 415 -2.07 23.68 -4.29
CA VAL A 415 -1.59 24.99 -4.79
C VAL A 415 -2.50 26.12 -4.30
N HIS A 416 -3.82 25.94 -4.41
CA HIS A 416 -4.78 26.96 -3.94
C HIS A 416 -4.76 27.16 -2.42
N ILE A 417 -4.52 26.09 -1.65
CA ILE A 417 -4.50 26.15 -0.17
C ILE A 417 -3.19 26.75 0.36
N THR A 418 -2.06 26.46 -0.29
CA THR A 418 -0.71 26.84 0.20
C THR A 418 -0.16 28.10 -0.43
N ASP A 419 -0.74 28.56 -1.55
CA ASP A 419 -0.25 29.66 -2.40
C ASP A 419 1.21 29.46 -2.88
N GLU A 420 1.63 28.20 -2.97
CA GLU A 420 2.97 27.77 -3.40
C GLU A 420 3.06 27.62 -4.91
N SER A 421 4.29 27.69 -5.45
CA SER A 421 4.54 27.38 -6.86
C SER A 421 4.21 25.93 -7.18
N LEU A 422 3.75 25.65 -8.40
CA LEU A 422 3.25 24.33 -8.83
C LEU A 422 4.18 23.16 -8.50
N GLN A 423 5.50 23.34 -8.58
CA GLN A 423 6.48 22.26 -8.48
C GLN A 423 6.47 21.59 -7.10
N ARG A 424 6.48 22.37 -6.01
CA ARG A 424 6.51 21.82 -4.64
C ARG A 424 5.23 21.07 -4.29
N PRO A 425 4.00 21.62 -4.49
CA PRO A 425 2.76 20.88 -4.27
C PRO A 425 2.60 19.63 -5.16
N LEU A 426 3.04 19.70 -6.42
CA LEU A 426 2.99 18.55 -7.33
C LEU A 426 3.85 17.39 -6.81
N PHE A 427 5.10 17.68 -6.41
CA PHE A 427 6.02 16.71 -5.83
C PHE A 427 5.39 16.02 -4.60
N GLU A 428 4.86 16.83 -3.68
CA GLU A 428 4.29 16.33 -2.44
C GLU A 428 3.03 15.47 -2.68
N VAL A 429 2.15 15.90 -3.60
CA VAL A 429 0.96 15.13 -3.98
C VAL A 429 1.32 13.80 -4.66
N ILE A 430 2.31 13.81 -5.56
CA ILE A 430 2.79 12.58 -6.21
C ILE A 430 3.43 11.65 -5.20
N SER A 431 4.25 12.19 -4.28
CA SER A 431 4.84 11.42 -3.18
C SER A 431 3.77 10.80 -2.28
N ALA A 432 2.73 11.55 -1.92
CA ALA A 432 1.60 11.06 -1.15
C ALA A 432 0.82 9.96 -1.89
N PHE A 433 0.49 10.18 -3.17
CA PHE A 433 -0.23 9.21 -4.00
C PHE A 433 0.62 7.96 -4.29
N GLY A 434 1.91 8.14 -4.58
CA GLY A 434 2.88 7.06 -4.77
C GLY A 434 3.18 6.30 -3.48
N THR A 435 2.71 6.82 -2.33
CA THR A 435 3.13 6.40 -0.98
C THR A 435 4.65 6.26 -0.91
N CYS A 436 5.34 7.30 -1.41
CA CYS A 436 6.80 7.30 -1.54
C CYS A 436 7.48 7.80 -0.27
N GLY A 437 7.05 8.96 0.26
CA GLY A 437 7.59 9.52 1.50
C GLY A 437 8.67 10.60 1.32
N LEU A 438 9.21 10.77 0.11
CA LEU A 438 10.08 11.91 -0.16
C LEU A 438 9.28 13.22 -0.10
N SER A 439 9.85 14.24 0.53
CA SER A 439 9.18 15.52 0.77
C SER A 439 10.10 16.69 0.41
N VAL A 440 9.50 17.74 -0.12
CA VAL A 440 10.12 19.07 -0.31
C VAL A 440 9.67 20.07 0.76
N GLY A 441 9.14 19.57 1.89
CA GLY A 441 8.75 20.35 3.05
C GLY A 441 7.27 20.78 3.10
N VAL A 442 6.52 20.66 2.01
CA VAL A 442 5.12 21.14 1.95
C VAL A 442 4.21 20.44 2.95
N SER A 443 4.44 19.17 3.26
CA SER A 443 3.65 18.44 4.29
C SER A 443 3.72 19.09 5.66
N ALA A 444 4.91 19.52 6.09
CA ALA A 444 5.13 20.16 7.40
C ALA A 444 4.62 21.61 7.43
N GLU A 445 4.82 22.34 6.34
CA GLU A 445 4.49 23.77 6.21
C GLU A 445 2.99 24.01 5.94
N SER A 446 2.26 22.98 5.42
CA SER A 446 0.86 23.11 5.03
C SER A 446 -0.08 23.40 6.20
N PRO A 447 -1.09 24.26 5.97
CA PRO A 447 -2.20 24.40 6.91
C PRO A 447 -2.99 23.09 7.04
N PRO A 448 -3.85 22.94 8.07
CA PRO A 448 -4.62 21.70 8.30
C PRO A 448 -5.38 21.20 7.07
N ALA A 449 -5.91 22.09 6.23
CA ALA A 449 -6.62 21.73 5.02
C ALA A 449 -5.70 21.01 4.01
N GLY A 450 -4.46 21.47 3.82
CA GLY A 450 -3.46 20.83 2.96
C GLY A 450 -3.05 19.46 3.49
N LYS A 451 -2.88 19.32 4.82
CA LYS A 451 -2.60 18.04 5.47
C LYS A 451 -3.71 17.01 5.23
N TYR A 452 -4.98 17.42 5.25
CA TYR A 452 -6.10 16.54 4.92
C TYR A 452 -6.11 16.11 3.45
N VAL A 453 -5.77 17.00 2.51
CA VAL A 453 -5.64 16.65 1.08
C VAL A 453 -4.57 15.58 0.90
N LEU A 454 -3.38 15.78 1.47
CA LEU A 454 -2.28 14.81 1.37
C LEU A 454 -2.63 13.49 2.07
N THR A 455 -3.30 13.53 3.23
CA THR A 455 -3.80 12.33 3.92
C THR A 455 -4.76 11.54 3.03
N ALA A 456 -5.69 12.21 2.34
CA ALA A 456 -6.60 11.56 1.41
C ALA A 456 -5.85 10.96 0.21
N MET A 457 -4.78 11.61 -0.27
CA MET A 457 -3.95 11.09 -1.36
C MET A 457 -3.15 9.85 -0.95
N MET A 458 -2.56 9.82 0.25
CA MET A 458 -1.89 8.63 0.79
C MET A 458 -2.86 7.44 0.88
N PHE A 459 -4.08 7.69 1.38
CA PHE A 459 -5.12 6.67 1.46
C PHE A 459 -5.55 6.18 0.07
N ALA A 460 -5.80 7.09 -0.88
CA ALA A 460 -6.21 6.77 -2.24
C ALA A 460 -5.12 6.01 -3.01
N GLY A 461 -3.86 6.41 -2.89
CA GLY A 461 -2.73 5.75 -3.53
C GLY A 461 -2.51 4.33 -3.04
N ARG A 462 -2.80 4.09 -1.76
CA ARG A 462 -2.61 2.78 -1.13
C ARG A 462 -3.75 1.81 -1.41
N VAL A 463 -4.97 2.23 -1.13
CA VAL A 463 -6.16 1.38 -1.21
C VAL A 463 -6.83 1.48 -2.57
N GLY A 464 -6.80 2.67 -3.16
CA GLY A 464 -7.52 2.98 -4.40
C GLY A 464 -7.05 2.13 -5.58
N THR A 465 -5.76 2.03 -5.79
CA THR A 465 -5.18 1.29 -6.92
C THR A 465 -5.51 -0.21 -6.86
N ILE A 466 -5.45 -0.82 -5.68
CA ILE A 466 -5.75 -2.26 -5.48
C ILE A 466 -7.25 -2.52 -5.58
N THR A 467 -8.06 -1.73 -4.88
CA THR A 467 -9.52 -1.93 -4.83
C THR A 467 -10.20 -1.60 -6.15
N PHE A 468 -9.72 -0.58 -6.87
CA PHE A 468 -10.23 -0.20 -8.16
C PHE A 468 -9.90 -1.25 -9.22
N ALA A 469 -8.65 -1.72 -9.28
CA ALA A 469 -8.26 -2.81 -10.17
C ALA A 469 -9.08 -4.09 -9.88
N ALA A 470 -9.28 -4.45 -8.61
CA ALA A 470 -10.09 -5.60 -8.23
C ALA A 470 -11.58 -5.40 -8.56
N ALA A 471 -12.14 -4.21 -8.32
CA ALA A 471 -13.53 -3.91 -8.64
C ALA A 471 -13.80 -4.00 -10.15
N LEU A 472 -12.86 -3.54 -10.98
CA LEU A 472 -12.94 -3.66 -12.44
C LEU A 472 -12.82 -5.12 -12.89
N ALA A 473 -11.85 -5.87 -12.34
CA ALA A 473 -11.63 -7.27 -12.70
C ALA A 473 -12.81 -8.17 -12.32
N LEU A 474 -13.50 -7.88 -11.20
CA LEU A 474 -14.63 -8.68 -10.71
C LEU A 474 -15.99 -8.28 -11.35
N ARG A 475 -16.08 -7.11 -11.98
CA ARG A 475 -17.34 -6.59 -12.54
C ARG A 475 -17.54 -7.06 -13.98
N GLN A 476 -17.76 -8.36 -14.19
CA GLN A 476 -18.20 -8.88 -15.50
C GLN A 476 -19.72 -8.73 -15.63
N ARG A 477 -20.16 -7.68 -16.33
CA ARG A 477 -21.54 -7.56 -16.76
C ARG A 477 -21.73 -8.44 -18.00
N ARG A 478 -22.44 -9.56 -17.90
CA ARG A 478 -22.87 -10.34 -19.07
C ARG A 478 -23.89 -9.49 -19.84
N VAL A 479 -23.44 -8.86 -20.91
CA VAL A 479 -24.33 -8.20 -21.87
C VAL A 479 -24.67 -9.23 -22.94
N LEU A 480 -25.97 -9.51 -23.12
CA LEU A 480 -26.45 -10.53 -24.06
C LEU A 480 -26.56 -10.01 -25.50
N TYR A 481 -26.20 -8.76 -25.74
CA TYR A 481 -26.23 -8.13 -27.06
C TYR A 481 -24.92 -7.38 -27.33
N ARG A 482 -24.62 -7.15 -28.60
CA ARG A 482 -23.50 -6.33 -29.03
C ARG A 482 -24.04 -5.17 -29.86
N TYR A 483 -23.55 -3.96 -29.60
CA TYR A 483 -23.80 -2.82 -30.46
C TYR A 483 -23.00 -2.93 -31.75
N PRO A 484 -23.47 -2.35 -32.88
CA PRO A 484 -22.66 -2.18 -34.08
C PRO A 484 -21.34 -1.49 -33.76
N VAL A 485 -20.27 -1.91 -34.43
CA VAL A 485 -18.93 -1.34 -34.24
C VAL A 485 -18.78 -0.13 -35.16
N GLU A 486 -18.58 1.04 -34.54
CA GLU A 486 -18.18 2.26 -35.25
C GLU A 486 -16.76 2.64 -34.90
N ARG A 487 -16.05 3.25 -35.80
CA ARG A 487 -14.66 3.69 -35.59
C ARG A 487 -14.62 5.22 -35.58
N PRO A 488 -14.61 5.85 -34.38
CA PRO A 488 -14.39 7.29 -34.30
C PRO A 488 -12.98 7.62 -34.79
N VAL A 489 -12.82 8.77 -35.42
CA VAL A 489 -11.50 9.28 -35.82
C VAL A 489 -10.74 9.64 -34.53
N ILE A 490 -9.57 9.02 -34.36
CA ILE A 490 -8.64 9.36 -33.30
C ILE A 490 -7.56 10.20 -33.95
N GLY A 491 -7.44 11.47 -33.52
CA GLY A 491 -6.55 12.47 -34.11
C GLY A 491 -5.08 12.16 -33.95
#